data_b87e7b96898bcee546d424a33d4e6b64
#
_entry.id   b87e7b96898bcee546d424a33d4e6b64
#
_cell.length_a   1.000
_cell.length_b   1.000
_cell.length_c   1.000
_cell.angle_alpha   90.00
_cell.angle_beta   90.00
_cell.angle_gamma   90.00
#
_symmetry.space_group_name_H-M   'P 1'
#
loop_
_entity.id
_entity.type
_entity.pdbx_description
1 polymer ?
#
loop_
_entity_poly.entity_id
_entity_poly.type
_entity_poly.pdbx_seq_one_letter_code
_entity_poly.pdbx_strand_id
1 'polypeptide(L)'
;MAKFGDIMTAPGYNDFESDGQWMTDFGCIEIVRETLTQHEGVRSLWDSLIGRLQTGDTIVIPKLSNALKGTRQLVFFLELCRVNNIRLVSIHDRIDSHDELFPDAKTSDVLTAIALLPREANAIRKSDTHVLKIRRQISEMSQKAVRKAERNRRVINMYQQGFSIDDIFAKSGFKSRSSVFRVLNDANIDLNRGNRKGPLGPRRKKTDEAGEEDEV
;
A
#
# COMPACT_ATOMS: atom_id res chain seq x y z
N MET A 1 16.69 -31.91 16.88
CA MET A 1 15.82 -31.56 15.73
C MET A 1 14.91 -30.45 16.21
N ALA A 2 15.17 -29.24 15.76
CA ALA A 2 14.36 -28.06 16.07
C ALA A 2 13.30 -27.85 14.99
N LYS A 3 12.16 -27.25 15.36
CA LYS A 3 11.10 -26.92 14.42
C LYS A 3 10.97 -25.40 14.33
N PHE A 4 10.97 -24.88 13.11
CA PHE A 4 10.89 -23.47 12.82
C PHE A 4 9.69 -23.17 11.91
N GLY A 5 8.99 -22.12 12.18
CA GLY A 5 7.87 -21.63 11.36
C GLY A 5 8.22 -20.37 10.62
N ASP A 6 7.67 -20.20 9.41
CA ASP A 6 7.72 -18.94 8.66
C ASP A 6 6.33 -18.56 8.14
N ILE A 7 5.89 -17.34 8.41
CA ILE A 7 4.62 -16.79 7.94
C ILE A 7 4.86 -15.44 7.30
N MET A 8 4.60 -15.36 6.01
CA MET A 8 4.56 -14.07 5.31
C MET A 8 3.14 -13.52 5.34
N THR A 9 2.93 -12.41 6.06
CA THR A 9 1.66 -11.70 6.06
C THR A 9 1.52 -10.81 4.83
N ALA A 10 0.42 -10.95 4.11
CA ALA A 10 0.10 -10.17 2.92
C ALA A 10 -1.35 -9.67 2.98
N PRO A 11 -1.71 -8.57 2.28
CA PRO A 11 -3.10 -8.17 2.16
C PRO A 11 -3.94 -9.29 1.55
N GLY A 12 -5.01 -9.68 2.24
CA GLY A 12 -5.88 -10.78 1.82
C GLY A 12 -5.47 -12.18 2.30
N TYR A 13 -4.40 -12.30 3.07
CA TYR A 13 -4.09 -13.52 3.81
C TYR A 13 -4.61 -13.40 5.25
N ASN A 14 -5.72 -14.09 5.54
CA ASN A 14 -6.44 -13.93 6.82
C ASN A 14 -6.11 -15.03 7.83
N ASP A 15 -5.47 -16.12 7.40
CA ASP A 15 -5.25 -17.32 8.21
C ASP A 15 -3.95 -17.28 9.04
N PHE A 16 -3.23 -16.14 9.06
CA PHE A 16 -1.91 -16.03 9.68
C PHE A 16 -1.91 -16.28 11.21
N GLU A 17 -3.04 -16.00 11.90
CA GLU A 17 -3.17 -16.26 13.34
C GLU A 17 -3.39 -17.76 13.60
N SER A 18 -4.29 -18.39 12.84
CA SER A 18 -4.57 -19.82 12.95
C SER A 18 -3.37 -20.68 12.57
N ASP A 19 -2.61 -20.26 11.54
CA ASP A 19 -1.38 -20.95 11.15
C ASP A 19 -0.28 -20.78 12.22
N GLY A 20 -0.18 -19.58 12.80
CA GLY A 20 0.73 -19.36 13.92
C GLY A 20 0.40 -20.22 15.13
N GLN A 21 -0.88 -20.38 15.45
CA GLN A 21 -1.30 -21.28 16.52
C GLN A 21 -1.00 -22.73 16.17
N TRP A 22 -1.32 -23.19 14.97
CA TRP A 22 -1.01 -24.54 14.49
C TRP A 22 0.49 -24.84 14.60
N MET A 23 1.35 -23.90 14.17
CA MET A 23 2.82 -24.04 14.28
C MET A 23 3.29 -24.15 15.74
N THR A 24 2.67 -23.36 16.62
CA THR A 24 2.97 -23.41 18.06
C THR A 24 2.57 -24.77 18.64
N ASP A 25 1.38 -25.26 18.33
CA ASP A 25 0.87 -26.55 18.80
C ASP A 25 1.69 -27.72 18.22
N PHE A 26 2.19 -27.57 16.99
CA PHE A 26 3.12 -28.53 16.38
C PHE A 26 4.50 -28.53 17.05
N GLY A 27 4.82 -27.53 17.87
CA GLY A 27 6.04 -27.40 18.64
C GLY A 27 7.17 -26.66 17.93
N CYS A 28 6.84 -25.68 17.09
CA CYS A 28 7.84 -24.75 16.55
C CYS A 28 8.42 -23.90 17.69
N ILE A 29 9.75 -23.90 17.80
CA ILE A 29 10.47 -23.12 18.84
C ILE A 29 10.58 -21.64 18.47
N GLU A 30 10.53 -21.33 17.19
CA GLU A 30 10.56 -19.98 16.64
C GLU A 30 9.61 -19.90 15.43
N ILE A 31 8.82 -18.84 15.36
CA ILE A 31 7.95 -18.52 14.22
C ILE A 31 8.31 -17.15 13.72
N VAL A 32 8.93 -17.10 12.56
CA VAL A 32 9.29 -15.86 11.86
C VAL A 32 8.05 -15.29 11.18
N ARG A 33 7.79 -13.99 11.36
CA ARG A 33 6.68 -13.30 10.73
C ARG A 33 7.19 -12.09 9.97
N GLU A 34 7.03 -12.09 8.66
CA GLU A 34 7.38 -10.98 7.79
C GLU A 34 6.15 -10.41 7.10
N THR A 35 6.12 -9.08 6.93
CA THR A 35 5.08 -8.42 6.14
C THR A 35 5.64 -8.07 4.77
N LEU A 36 4.94 -8.43 3.70
CA LEU A 36 5.38 -8.21 2.33
C LEU A 36 5.64 -6.72 2.02
N THR A 37 4.89 -5.82 2.68
CA THR A 37 5.00 -4.37 2.52
C THR A 37 6.31 -3.76 3.00
N GLN A 38 7.06 -4.46 3.85
CA GLN A 38 8.29 -3.93 4.45
C GLN A 38 9.54 -4.20 3.59
N HIS A 39 9.50 -5.21 2.72
CA HIS A 39 10.68 -5.69 2.01
C HIS A 39 10.37 -6.09 0.55
N GLU A 40 10.04 -5.10 -0.30
CA GLU A 40 9.92 -5.33 -1.74
C GLU A 40 11.21 -5.97 -2.30
N GLY A 41 11.22 -7.28 -2.36
CA GLY A 41 12.28 -8.07 -3.00
C GLY A 41 13.24 -8.82 -2.08
N VAL A 42 13.41 -8.42 -0.83
CA VAL A 42 14.32 -9.08 0.13
C VAL A 42 13.54 -9.54 1.35
N ARG A 43 13.59 -10.82 1.67
CA ARG A 43 13.01 -11.43 2.86
C ARG A 43 14.13 -11.71 3.87
N SER A 44 14.56 -10.67 4.57
CA SER A 44 15.74 -10.73 5.44
C SER A 44 15.57 -11.71 6.60
N LEU A 45 14.37 -11.81 7.17
CA LEU A 45 14.10 -12.75 8.26
C LEU A 45 14.01 -14.19 7.75
N TRP A 46 13.36 -14.41 6.60
CA TRP A 46 13.35 -15.71 5.92
C TRP A 46 14.77 -16.14 5.55
N ASP A 47 15.55 -15.28 4.90
CA ASP A 47 16.93 -15.61 4.49
C ASP A 47 17.81 -15.91 5.70
N SER A 48 17.64 -15.18 6.82
CA SER A 48 18.31 -15.45 8.09
C SER A 48 17.87 -16.79 8.69
N LEU A 49 16.57 -17.10 8.66
CA LEU A 49 16.04 -18.38 9.15
C LEU A 49 16.64 -19.53 8.36
N ILE A 50 16.56 -19.49 7.03
CA ILE A 50 17.10 -20.51 6.15
C ILE A 50 18.60 -20.73 6.38
N GLY A 51 19.36 -19.65 6.60
CA GLY A 51 20.81 -19.73 6.87
C GLY A 51 21.17 -20.35 8.23
N ARG A 52 20.22 -20.42 9.17
CA ARG A 52 20.43 -21.01 10.52
C ARG A 52 19.98 -22.46 10.66
N LEU A 53 19.21 -22.98 9.69
CA LEU A 53 18.72 -24.35 9.74
C LEU A 53 19.88 -25.35 9.74
N GLN A 54 19.77 -26.32 10.62
CA GLN A 54 20.76 -27.40 10.77
C GLN A 54 20.22 -28.72 10.23
N THR A 55 21.10 -29.68 10.05
CA THR A 55 20.75 -31.03 9.60
C THR A 55 19.75 -31.66 10.54
N GLY A 56 18.64 -32.13 9.97
CA GLY A 56 17.56 -32.78 10.69
C GLY A 56 16.51 -31.82 11.29
N ASP A 57 16.62 -30.53 11.10
CA ASP A 57 15.60 -29.59 11.52
C ASP A 57 14.34 -29.69 10.66
N THR A 58 13.25 -29.07 11.15
CA THR A 58 11.97 -29.02 10.45
C THR A 58 11.64 -27.55 10.14
N ILE A 59 11.31 -27.27 8.89
CA ILE A 59 10.74 -25.99 8.46
C ILE A 59 9.25 -26.15 8.18
N VAL A 60 8.43 -25.28 8.78
CA VAL A 60 6.97 -25.25 8.63
C VAL A 60 6.57 -23.94 7.96
N ILE A 61 5.80 -24.06 6.90
CA ILE A 61 5.28 -22.92 6.15
C ILE A 61 3.76 -23.07 5.95
N PRO A 62 3.00 -21.98 5.86
CA PRO A 62 1.57 -22.06 5.59
C PRO A 62 1.29 -22.68 4.22
N LYS A 63 1.98 -22.19 3.19
CA LYS A 63 1.85 -22.60 1.79
C LYS A 63 3.15 -22.34 1.04
N LEU A 64 3.45 -23.16 0.03
CA LEU A 64 4.62 -22.91 -0.84
C LEU A 64 4.60 -21.50 -1.45
N SER A 65 3.43 -21.02 -1.88
CA SER A 65 3.27 -19.69 -2.45
C SER A 65 3.43 -18.55 -1.44
N ASN A 66 3.25 -18.81 -0.14
CA ASN A 66 3.51 -17.86 0.92
C ASN A 66 5.03 -17.69 1.14
N ALA A 67 5.75 -18.78 1.22
CA ALA A 67 7.20 -18.78 1.48
C ALA A 67 8.04 -18.42 0.24
N LEU A 68 7.66 -18.89 -0.94
CA LEU A 68 8.51 -18.88 -2.15
C LEU A 68 7.97 -17.97 -3.24
N LYS A 69 8.90 -17.41 -4.03
CA LYS A 69 8.58 -16.47 -5.13
C LYS A 69 8.21 -17.15 -6.45
N GLY A 70 8.48 -18.42 -6.59
CA GLY A 70 8.22 -19.19 -7.81
C GLY A 70 9.07 -20.45 -7.91
N THR A 71 8.95 -21.16 -9.03
CA THR A 71 9.56 -22.46 -9.26
C THR A 71 11.08 -22.49 -9.13
N ARG A 72 11.77 -21.44 -9.57
CA ARG A 72 13.22 -21.37 -9.43
C ARG A 72 13.66 -21.40 -7.97
N GLN A 73 12.99 -20.64 -7.12
CA GLN A 73 13.28 -20.62 -5.69
C GLN A 73 12.89 -21.93 -5.01
N LEU A 74 11.79 -22.56 -5.45
CA LEU A 74 11.38 -23.88 -4.98
C LEU A 74 12.48 -24.93 -5.22
N VAL A 75 13.06 -24.96 -6.41
CA VAL A 75 14.13 -25.93 -6.73
C VAL A 75 15.31 -25.77 -5.78
N PHE A 76 15.80 -24.54 -5.56
CA PHE A 76 16.89 -24.30 -4.62
C PHE A 76 16.52 -24.63 -3.18
N PHE A 77 15.29 -24.34 -2.79
CA PHE A 77 14.81 -24.64 -1.44
C PHE A 77 14.69 -26.16 -1.19
N LEU A 78 14.15 -26.90 -2.15
CA LEU A 78 14.06 -28.36 -2.06
C LEU A 78 15.46 -29.00 -2.05
N GLU A 79 16.40 -28.47 -2.83
CA GLU A 79 17.78 -28.96 -2.83
C GLU A 79 18.46 -28.71 -1.47
N LEU A 80 18.24 -27.55 -0.86
CA LEU A 80 18.71 -27.26 0.50
C LEU A 80 18.14 -28.25 1.51
N CYS A 81 16.81 -28.50 1.46
CA CYS A 81 16.16 -29.46 2.34
C CYS A 81 16.75 -30.85 2.16
N ARG A 82 16.97 -31.29 0.91
CA ARG A 82 17.55 -32.57 0.59
C ARG A 82 18.99 -32.75 1.14
N VAL A 83 19.86 -31.77 0.87
CA VAL A 83 21.27 -31.82 1.25
C VAL A 83 21.46 -31.80 2.76
N ASN A 84 20.67 -30.99 3.46
CA ASN A 84 20.75 -30.88 4.92
C ASN A 84 19.76 -31.79 5.68
N ASN A 85 19.07 -32.69 4.98
CA ASN A 85 18.04 -33.54 5.57
C ASN A 85 17.03 -32.77 6.42
N ILE A 86 16.56 -31.62 5.90
CA ILE A 86 15.57 -30.77 6.56
C ILE A 86 14.18 -31.27 6.19
N ARG A 87 13.33 -31.48 7.19
CA ARG A 87 11.92 -31.82 6.99
C ARG A 87 11.16 -30.58 6.56
N LEU A 88 10.44 -30.64 5.45
CA LEU A 88 9.54 -29.61 4.96
C LEU A 88 8.10 -29.96 5.27
N VAL A 89 7.38 -29.05 5.93
CA VAL A 89 5.93 -29.13 6.18
C VAL A 89 5.26 -27.90 5.58
N SER A 90 4.28 -28.12 4.68
CA SER A 90 3.40 -27.09 4.14
C SER A 90 1.95 -27.37 4.55
N ILE A 91 1.37 -26.50 5.37
CA ILE A 91 0.08 -26.75 6.05
C ILE A 91 -1.06 -26.89 5.03
N HIS A 92 -1.29 -25.85 4.23
CA HIS A 92 -2.42 -25.79 3.30
C HIS A 92 -2.20 -26.55 1.99
N ASP A 93 -0.94 -26.78 1.61
CA ASP A 93 -0.64 -27.66 0.48
C ASP A 93 -0.66 -29.14 0.89
N ARG A 94 -0.76 -29.43 2.21
CA ARG A 94 -0.75 -30.77 2.79
C ARG A 94 0.48 -31.57 2.37
N ILE A 95 1.64 -30.90 2.42
CA ILE A 95 2.94 -31.51 2.07
C ILE A 95 3.72 -31.74 3.36
N ASP A 96 4.17 -32.95 3.54
CA ASP A 96 5.14 -33.32 4.57
C ASP A 96 6.17 -34.25 3.94
N SER A 97 7.42 -33.84 3.94
CA SER A 97 8.50 -34.63 3.33
C SER A 97 8.82 -35.96 4.07
N HIS A 98 8.21 -36.17 5.24
CA HIS A 98 8.32 -37.44 6.00
C HIS A 98 7.03 -38.27 5.95
N ASP A 99 5.99 -37.81 5.26
CA ASP A 99 4.69 -38.52 5.11
C ASP A 99 3.97 -38.86 6.43
N GLU A 100 4.28 -38.15 7.52
CA GLU A 100 3.71 -38.44 8.84
C GLU A 100 2.42 -37.69 9.14
N LEU A 101 2.34 -36.40 8.73
CA LEU A 101 1.24 -35.51 9.09
C LEU A 101 0.02 -35.61 8.18
N PHE A 102 0.24 -35.94 6.92
CA PHE A 102 -0.81 -35.94 5.90
C PHE A 102 -0.87 -37.27 5.14
N PRO A 103 -1.23 -38.40 5.81
CA PRO A 103 -1.19 -39.72 5.20
C PRO A 103 -2.14 -39.86 3.99
N ASP A 104 -3.19 -39.03 3.92
CA ASP A 104 -4.15 -39.04 2.81
C ASP A 104 -3.77 -38.11 1.66
N ALA A 105 -2.63 -37.41 1.76
CA ALA A 105 -2.17 -36.53 0.70
C ALA A 105 -1.77 -37.32 -0.55
N LYS A 106 -2.28 -36.89 -1.70
CA LYS A 106 -2.00 -37.55 -2.98
C LYS A 106 -0.87 -36.83 -3.70
N THR A 107 -0.06 -37.60 -4.41
CA THR A 107 0.98 -37.04 -5.28
C THR A 107 0.43 -36.02 -6.28
N SER A 108 -0.82 -36.21 -6.74
CA SER A 108 -1.53 -35.24 -7.60
C SER A 108 -1.69 -33.86 -6.94
N ASP A 109 -1.92 -33.84 -5.63
CA ASP A 109 -2.14 -32.58 -4.89
C ASP A 109 -0.82 -31.82 -4.76
N VAL A 110 0.27 -32.53 -4.49
CA VAL A 110 1.63 -31.96 -4.47
C VAL A 110 2.03 -31.39 -5.82
N LEU A 111 1.78 -32.15 -6.91
CA LEU A 111 2.05 -31.66 -8.28
C LEU A 111 1.20 -30.45 -8.63
N THR A 112 -0.05 -30.41 -8.20
CA THR A 112 -0.95 -29.28 -8.39
C THR A 112 -0.46 -28.05 -7.63
N ALA A 113 -0.05 -28.19 -6.37
CA ALA A 113 0.52 -27.09 -5.57
C ALA A 113 1.78 -26.50 -6.23
N ILE A 114 2.67 -27.36 -6.73
CA ILE A 114 3.88 -26.95 -7.46
C ILE A 114 3.49 -26.18 -8.77
N ALA A 115 2.53 -26.70 -9.52
CA ALA A 115 2.08 -26.08 -10.78
C ALA A 115 1.41 -24.70 -10.55
N LEU A 116 0.66 -24.56 -9.45
CA LEU A 116 -0.03 -23.33 -9.12
C LEU A 116 0.90 -22.28 -8.46
N LEU A 117 2.03 -22.69 -7.91
CA LEU A 117 2.96 -21.81 -7.18
C LEU A 117 3.28 -20.50 -7.90
N PRO A 118 3.67 -20.43 -9.19
CA PRO A 118 3.99 -19.17 -9.84
C PRO A 118 2.79 -18.23 -9.95
N ARG A 119 1.60 -18.80 -10.20
CA ARG A 119 0.35 -18.04 -10.31
C ARG A 119 -0.05 -17.42 -8.99
N GLU A 120 -0.04 -18.20 -7.91
CA GLU A 120 -0.41 -17.76 -6.58
C GLU A 120 0.60 -16.77 -6.00
N ALA A 121 1.88 -17.04 -6.11
CA ALA A 121 2.92 -16.12 -5.67
C ALA A 121 2.88 -14.76 -6.39
N ASN A 122 2.51 -14.75 -7.68
CA ASN A 122 2.28 -13.52 -8.43
C ASN A 122 0.99 -12.81 -7.99
N ALA A 123 -0.08 -13.54 -7.65
CA ALA A 123 -1.33 -12.96 -7.17
C ALA A 123 -1.14 -12.23 -5.84
N ILE A 124 -0.44 -12.85 -4.89
CA ILE A 124 -0.09 -12.26 -3.60
C ILE A 124 0.64 -10.93 -3.80
N ARG A 125 1.65 -10.89 -4.69
CA ARG A 125 2.45 -9.67 -4.95
C ARG A 125 1.70 -8.58 -5.69
N LYS A 126 0.83 -8.96 -6.65
CA LYS A 126 0.01 -7.98 -7.37
C LYS A 126 -0.98 -7.29 -6.45
N SER A 127 -1.57 -8.01 -5.50
CA SER A 127 -2.48 -7.42 -4.52
C SER A 127 -1.77 -6.39 -3.64
N ASP A 128 -0.54 -6.70 -3.21
CA ASP A 128 0.26 -5.80 -2.39
C ASP A 128 0.68 -4.53 -3.17
N THR A 129 1.21 -4.67 -4.37
CA THR A 129 1.58 -3.51 -5.20
C THR A 129 0.40 -2.61 -5.50
N HIS A 130 -0.80 -3.15 -5.65
CA HIS A 130 -2.01 -2.36 -5.85
C HIS A 130 -2.38 -1.56 -4.60
N VAL A 131 -2.36 -2.19 -3.42
CA VAL A 131 -2.63 -1.53 -2.13
C VAL A 131 -1.60 -0.43 -1.84
N LEU A 132 -0.32 -0.68 -2.07
CA LEU A 132 0.73 0.32 -1.92
C LEU A 132 0.54 1.51 -2.86
N LYS A 133 0.17 1.25 -4.12
CA LYS A 133 -0.14 2.30 -5.09
C LYS A 133 -1.31 3.17 -4.64
N ILE A 134 -2.39 2.57 -4.13
CA ILE A 134 -3.53 3.30 -3.58
C ILE A 134 -3.11 4.14 -2.37
N ARG A 135 -2.39 3.56 -1.40
CA ARG A 135 -1.90 4.29 -0.22
C ARG A 135 -1.03 5.48 -0.61
N ARG A 136 -0.13 5.30 -1.56
CA ARG A 136 0.71 6.38 -2.10
C ARG A 136 -0.13 7.48 -2.73
N GLN A 137 -1.11 7.14 -3.56
CA GLN A 137 -2.01 8.11 -4.18
C GLN A 137 -2.79 8.90 -3.12
N ILE A 138 -3.35 8.25 -2.10
CA ILE A 138 -4.06 8.90 -0.99
C ILE A 138 -3.12 9.86 -0.26
N SER A 139 -1.90 9.43 0.08
CA SER A 139 -0.90 10.27 0.75
C SER A 139 -0.52 11.49 -0.10
N GLU A 140 -0.28 11.31 -1.39
CA GLU A 140 0.03 12.41 -2.30
C GLU A 140 -1.14 13.41 -2.45
N MET A 141 -2.37 12.91 -2.50
CA MET A 141 -3.58 13.76 -2.53
C MET A 141 -3.72 14.57 -1.25
N SER A 142 -3.52 13.93 -0.09
CA SER A 142 -3.55 14.59 1.21
C SER A 142 -2.48 15.67 1.32
N GLN A 143 -1.24 15.37 0.96
CA GLN A 143 -0.15 16.35 0.96
C GLN A 143 -0.41 17.53 0.01
N LYS A 144 -0.97 17.28 -1.18
CA LYS A 144 -1.36 18.34 -2.12
C LYS A 144 -2.46 19.23 -1.54
N ALA A 145 -3.44 18.63 -0.86
CA ALA A 145 -4.52 19.38 -0.19
C ALA A 145 -3.98 20.25 0.95
N VAL A 146 -3.11 19.73 1.81
CA VAL A 146 -2.44 20.47 2.89
C VAL A 146 -1.64 21.64 2.33
N ARG A 147 -0.77 21.40 1.34
CA ARG A 147 0.03 22.47 0.69
C ARG A 147 -0.84 23.55 0.05
N LYS A 148 -1.98 23.16 -0.54
CA LYS A 148 -2.94 24.12 -1.10
C LYS A 148 -3.57 24.96 0.01
N ALA A 149 -4.01 24.34 1.10
CA ALA A 149 -4.60 25.03 2.24
C ALA A 149 -3.62 26.02 2.90
N GLU A 150 -2.37 25.60 3.12
CA GLU A 150 -1.31 26.44 3.67
C GLU A 150 -1.02 27.66 2.76
N ARG A 151 -0.93 27.42 1.46
CA ARG A 151 -0.72 28.51 0.50
C ARG A 151 -1.88 29.50 0.51
N ASN A 152 -3.13 29.01 0.51
CA ASN A 152 -4.31 29.87 0.59
C ASN A 152 -4.33 30.67 1.89
N ARG A 153 -4.03 30.04 3.03
CA ARG A 153 -3.94 30.70 4.33
C ARG A 153 -2.86 31.79 4.33
N ARG A 154 -1.72 31.54 3.71
CA ARG A 154 -0.64 32.55 3.58
C ARG A 154 -1.12 33.77 2.78
N VAL A 155 -1.81 33.57 1.66
CA VAL A 155 -2.39 34.66 0.85
C VAL A 155 -3.37 35.49 1.66
N ILE A 156 -4.27 34.86 2.39
CA ILE A 156 -5.25 35.54 3.25
C ILE A 156 -4.54 36.39 4.31
N ASN A 157 -3.58 35.81 5.02
CA ASN A 157 -2.83 36.50 6.07
C ASN A 157 -2.06 37.74 5.50
N MET A 158 -1.39 37.57 4.36
CA MET A 158 -0.68 38.70 3.72
C MET A 158 -1.62 39.79 3.33
N TYR A 159 -2.80 39.48 2.78
CA TYR A 159 -3.80 40.50 2.42
C TYR A 159 -4.33 41.24 3.66
N GLN A 160 -4.62 40.52 4.75
CA GLN A 160 -5.02 41.10 6.03
C GLN A 160 -3.95 41.99 6.66
N GLN A 161 -2.67 41.72 6.40
CA GLN A 161 -1.53 42.51 6.81
C GLN A 161 -1.31 43.77 5.92
N GLY A 162 -2.14 43.97 4.87
CA GLY A 162 -2.08 45.13 4.00
C GLY A 162 -1.11 45.05 2.82
N PHE A 163 -0.57 43.82 2.53
CA PHE A 163 0.27 43.66 1.34
C PHE A 163 -0.52 43.90 0.04
N SER A 164 0.13 44.46 -0.97
CA SER A 164 -0.46 44.62 -2.28
C SER A 164 -0.72 43.28 -2.96
N ILE A 165 -1.71 43.23 -3.87
CA ILE A 165 -2.00 42.01 -4.67
C ILE A 165 -0.78 41.56 -5.46
N ASP A 166 0.04 42.50 -5.93
CA ASP A 166 1.25 42.23 -6.70
C ASP A 166 2.34 41.56 -5.82
N ASP A 167 2.51 42.06 -4.60
CA ASP A 167 3.44 41.49 -3.63
C ASP A 167 2.97 40.10 -3.21
N ILE A 168 1.68 39.92 -2.97
CA ILE A 168 1.08 38.60 -2.63
C ILE A 168 1.27 37.62 -3.79
N PHE A 169 1.02 38.08 -5.02
CA PHE A 169 1.23 37.24 -6.20
C PHE A 169 2.69 36.78 -6.33
N ALA A 170 3.64 37.72 -6.20
CA ALA A 170 5.07 37.40 -6.29
C ALA A 170 5.53 36.40 -5.23
N LYS A 171 4.98 36.45 -4.01
CA LYS A 171 5.37 35.59 -2.89
C LYS A 171 4.52 34.33 -2.74
N SER A 172 3.35 34.23 -3.39
CA SER A 172 2.41 33.13 -3.21
C SER A 172 2.72 31.87 -4.03
N GLY A 173 3.53 32.00 -5.09
CA GLY A 173 3.79 30.93 -6.04
C GLY A 173 2.59 30.55 -6.93
N PHE A 174 1.58 31.43 -7.05
CA PHE A 174 0.52 31.27 -8.03
C PHE A 174 1.00 31.63 -9.44
N LYS A 175 0.38 31.00 -10.46
CA LYS A 175 0.71 31.28 -11.88
C LYS A 175 -0.01 32.50 -12.43
N SER A 176 -1.03 33.02 -11.74
CA SER A 176 -1.78 34.17 -12.17
C SER A 176 -2.35 34.97 -11.00
N ARG A 177 -2.50 36.29 -11.17
CA ARG A 177 -3.19 37.17 -10.21
C ARG A 177 -4.64 36.76 -9.95
N SER A 178 -5.31 36.23 -10.98
CA SER A 178 -6.69 35.73 -10.85
C SER A 178 -6.82 34.64 -9.81
N SER A 179 -5.79 33.84 -9.61
CA SER A 179 -5.77 32.80 -8.56
C SER A 179 -5.72 33.41 -7.16
N VAL A 180 -5.01 34.51 -6.96
CA VAL A 180 -5.00 35.27 -5.69
C VAL A 180 -6.38 35.79 -5.38
N PHE A 181 -7.00 36.48 -6.37
CA PHE A 181 -8.37 36.99 -6.22
C PHE A 181 -9.40 35.93 -5.92
N ARG A 182 -9.28 34.74 -6.55
CA ARG A 182 -10.18 33.64 -6.28
C ARG A 182 -10.06 33.16 -4.84
N VAL A 183 -8.84 33.00 -4.31
CA VAL A 183 -8.63 32.60 -2.92
C VAL A 183 -9.23 33.60 -1.94
N LEU A 184 -9.07 34.89 -2.18
CA LEU A 184 -9.63 35.95 -1.33
C LEU A 184 -11.16 36.00 -1.41
N ASN A 185 -11.73 35.80 -2.60
CA ASN A 185 -13.18 35.72 -2.78
C ASN A 185 -13.76 34.45 -2.12
N ASP A 186 -13.10 33.29 -2.27
CA ASP A 186 -13.52 32.04 -1.64
C ASP A 186 -13.49 32.14 -0.10
N ALA A 187 -12.65 33.02 0.44
CA ALA A 187 -12.56 33.30 1.86
C ALA A 187 -13.53 34.42 2.31
N ASN A 188 -14.42 34.90 1.44
CA ASN A 188 -15.35 36.00 1.68
C ASN A 188 -14.68 37.31 2.20
N ILE A 189 -13.47 37.60 1.74
CA ILE A 189 -12.76 38.82 2.10
C ILE A 189 -13.15 39.94 1.15
N ASP A 190 -13.64 41.06 1.69
CA ASP A 190 -13.95 42.25 0.92
C ASP A 190 -12.67 42.81 0.32
N LEU A 191 -12.60 42.77 -1.00
CA LEU A 191 -11.50 43.34 -1.75
C LEU A 191 -11.64 44.85 -1.77
N ASN A 192 -10.72 45.57 -1.13
CA ASN A 192 -10.67 47.01 -1.15
C ASN A 192 -10.27 47.46 -2.57
N ARG A 193 -11.23 47.41 -3.49
CA ARG A 193 -11.09 47.86 -4.87
C ARG A 193 -11.25 49.38 -4.84
N GLY A 194 -10.11 50.06 -4.66
CA GLY A 194 -10.13 51.52 -4.79
C GLY A 194 -10.89 51.96 -6.06
N ASN A 195 -11.49 53.15 -6.04
CA ASN A 195 -12.40 53.75 -7.03
C ASN A 195 -11.83 53.88 -8.46
N ARG A 196 -10.88 53.02 -8.86
CA ARG A 196 -10.33 53.02 -10.23
C ARG A 196 -11.25 52.21 -11.14
N LYS A 197 -11.92 52.92 -12.04
CA LYS A 197 -12.59 52.37 -13.22
C LYS A 197 -11.54 51.64 -14.09
N GLY A 198 -11.30 50.33 -13.80
CA GLY A 198 -10.43 49.45 -14.58
C GLY A 198 -11.20 48.24 -15.06
N PRO A 199 -10.62 47.38 -15.91
CA PRO A 199 -11.30 46.19 -16.49
C PRO A 199 -11.75 45.16 -15.47
N LEU A 200 -11.48 45.36 -14.18
CA LEU A 200 -11.87 44.51 -13.05
C LEU A 200 -12.98 45.14 -12.19
N GLY A 201 -13.75 46.09 -12.73
CA GLY A 201 -14.96 46.60 -12.07
C GLY A 201 -15.91 45.46 -11.67
N PRO A 202 -16.81 45.67 -10.68
CA PRO A 202 -17.75 44.66 -10.27
C PRO A 202 -18.51 44.11 -11.48
N ARG A 203 -18.51 42.78 -11.64
CA ARG A 203 -19.42 42.15 -12.61
C ARG A 203 -20.83 42.56 -12.24
N ARG A 204 -21.49 43.31 -13.14
CA ARG A 204 -22.93 43.53 -13.04
C ARG A 204 -23.58 42.15 -12.97
N LYS A 205 -24.30 41.86 -11.88
CA LYS A 205 -25.22 40.74 -11.85
C LYS A 205 -26.17 40.98 -13.04
N LYS A 206 -26.32 40.02 -13.93
CA LYS A 206 -27.45 39.97 -14.86
C LYS A 206 -28.66 39.87 -13.97
N THR A 207 -29.39 40.95 -13.83
CA THR A 207 -30.79 40.93 -13.42
C THR A 207 -31.52 40.28 -14.59
N ASP A 208 -32.14 39.14 -14.34
CA ASP A 208 -33.12 38.52 -15.22
C ASP A 208 -34.33 39.49 -15.22
N GLU A 209 -34.33 40.43 -16.11
CA GLU A 209 -35.53 41.12 -16.54
C GLU A 209 -36.27 40.17 -17.48
N ALA A 210 -37.10 39.32 -16.90
CA ALA A 210 -38.20 38.70 -17.64
C ALA A 210 -39.23 39.80 -17.86
N GLY A 211 -39.37 40.19 -19.12
CA GLY A 211 -40.35 41.16 -19.56
C GLY A 211 -41.77 40.69 -19.31
N GLU A 212 -42.50 41.47 -18.60
CA GLU A 212 -43.92 41.66 -18.82
C GLU A 212 -44.09 42.44 -20.13
N GLU A 213 -44.65 41.83 -21.14
CA GLU A 213 -45.25 42.52 -22.26
C GLU A 213 -46.73 42.23 -22.27
N ASP A 214 -47.44 43.33 -22.13
CA ASP A 214 -48.87 43.57 -22.07
C ASP A 214 -49.65 43.00 -23.25
N GLU A 215 -50.86 42.50 -22.90
CA GLU A 215 -52.03 42.45 -23.77
C GLU A 215 -52.54 43.88 -24.12
N VAL A 216 -52.71 44.14 -25.38
CA VAL A 216 -53.89 44.88 -25.95
C VAL A 216 -54.17 44.37 -27.37
#